data_3188dd7483613e3ae9ab02a31b0c1522
#
_entry.id   3188dd7483613e3ae9ab02a31b0c1522
#
_cell.length_a   1.000
_cell.length_b   1.000
_cell.length_c   1.000
_cell.angle_alpha   90.00
_cell.angle_beta   90.00
_cell.angle_gamma   90.00
#
_symmetry.space_group_name_H-M   'P 1'
#
loop_
_entity.id
_entity.type
_entity.pdbx_description
1 polymer ?
#
loop_
_entity_poly.entity_id
_entity_poly.type
_entity_poly.pdbx_seq_one_letter_code
_entity_poly.pdbx_strand_id
1 'polypeptide(L)'
;MPSNPERGLLDTSTFIHSERVASPGDSLPAQVCLSAITLAELSLGPLLVDDPAERARRQQHVQLAAEVEMLPFDAACAQMFAPIAAHLHAEGGKRRARAFDALIAATAIANGLPLYTGNSEDFEGIPGLDLRPVPVPAA
;
A
#
# COMPACT_ATOMS: atom_id res chain seq x y z
N MET A 1 20.99 8.85 -18.67
CA MET A 1 20.83 7.50 -18.24
C MET A 1 19.36 7.11 -18.17
N PRO A 2 18.94 6.20 -19.01
CA PRO A 2 17.57 5.78 -18.93
C PRO A 2 17.40 5.07 -17.59
N SER A 3 16.57 5.63 -16.74
CA SER A 3 16.18 4.94 -15.55
C SER A 3 15.32 3.76 -15.98
N ASN A 4 15.58 2.60 -15.44
CA ASN A 4 14.64 1.50 -15.55
C ASN A 4 13.29 2.01 -15.04
N PRO A 5 12.18 1.58 -15.66
CA PRO A 5 10.88 1.92 -15.12
C PRO A 5 10.86 1.44 -13.69
N GLU A 6 10.75 2.37 -12.79
CA GLU A 6 10.77 2.02 -11.39
C GLU A 6 9.50 1.28 -11.02
N ARG A 7 9.66 0.10 -10.43
CA ARG A 7 8.56 -0.62 -9.84
C ARG A 7 8.39 -0.13 -8.41
N GLY A 8 7.16 0.03 -8.00
CA GLY A 8 6.89 0.49 -6.63
C GLY A 8 5.57 -0.07 -6.13
N LEU A 9 5.52 -0.28 -4.83
CA LEU A 9 4.31 -0.76 -4.16
C LEU A 9 3.50 0.45 -3.70
N LEU A 10 2.19 0.41 -3.88
CA LEU A 10 1.29 1.41 -3.29
C LEU A 10 0.61 0.80 -2.08
N ASP A 11 0.39 1.59 -1.05
CA ASP A 11 -0.48 1.14 0.03
C ASP A 11 -1.94 1.27 -0.43
N THR A 12 -2.85 0.70 0.35
CA THR A 12 -4.24 0.56 -0.07
C THR A 12 -4.92 1.89 -0.35
N SER A 13 -4.80 2.86 0.57
CA SER A 13 -5.46 4.15 0.38
C SER A 13 -4.88 4.91 -0.80
N THR A 14 -3.59 4.82 -1.03
CA THR A 14 -2.94 5.49 -2.16
C THR A 14 -3.42 4.89 -3.48
N PHE A 15 -3.58 3.57 -3.54
CA PHE A 15 -4.13 2.93 -4.73
C PHE A 15 -5.56 3.42 -5.01
N ILE A 16 -6.40 3.44 -3.97
CA ILE A 16 -7.79 3.90 -4.10
C ILE A 16 -7.85 5.33 -4.65
N HIS A 17 -6.94 6.19 -4.20
CA HIS A 17 -6.93 7.60 -4.57
C HIS A 17 -5.94 7.95 -5.67
N SER A 18 -5.36 6.95 -6.35
CA SER A 18 -4.28 7.17 -7.32
C SER A 18 -4.69 8.09 -8.46
N GLU A 19 -5.94 8.04 -8.89
CA GLU A 19 -6.42 8.90 -9.96
C GLU A 19 -6.53 10.36 -9.53
N ARG A 20 -6.45 10.63 -8.23
CA ARG A 20 -6.51 11.99 -7.68
C ARG A 20 -5.13 12.58 -7.42
N VAL A 21 -4.07 11.83 -7.70
CA VAL A 21 -2.71 12.31 -7.47
C VAL A 21 -2.36 13.39 -8.46
N ALA A 22 -1.87 14.52 -7.93
CA ALA A 22 -1.37 15.61 -8.76
C ALA A 22 -0.05 15.15 -9.37
N SER A 23 0.10 15.33 -10.67
CA SER A 23 1.33 14.96 -11.40
C SER A 23 1.71 13.48 -11.22
N PRO A 24 0.82 12.55 -11.62
CA PRO A 24 1.09 11.12 -11.42
C PRO A 24 2.41 10.65 -12.01
N GLY A 25 2.82 11.22 -13.12
CA GLY A 25 4.06 10.82 -13.79
C GLY A 25 5.31 11.08 -12.97
N ASP A 26 5.25 12.02 -12.03
CA ASP A 26 6.38 12.37 -11.18
C ASP A 26 6.30 11.74 -9.80
N SER A 27 5.08 11.41 -9.36
CA SER A 27 4.82 11.02 -7.97
C SER A 27 4.57 9.54 -7.78
N LEU A 28 4.14 8.84 -8.82
CA LEU A 28 3.85 7.42 -8.76
C LEU A 28 4.93 6.64 -9.53
N PRO A 29 5.13 5.37 -9.18
CA PRO A 29 6.10 4.56 -9.92
C PRO A 29 5.60 4.31 -11.34
N ALA A 30 6.53 4.12 -12.27
CA ALA A 30 6.18 3.80 -13.66
C ALA A 30 5.42 2.47 -13.73
N GLN A 31 5.74 1.55 -12.83
CA GLN A 31 5.09 0.24 -12.77
C GLN A 31 4.58 0.02 -11.35
N VAL A 32 3.27 0.02 -11.21
CA VAL A 32 2.60 -0.15 -9.92
C VAL A 32 2.50 -1.62 -9.56
N CYS A 33 2.83 -1.94 -8.31
CA CYS A 33 2.61 -3.26 -7.73
C CYS A 33 1.72 -3.10 -6.51
N LEU A 34 0.97 -4.14 -6.18
CA LEU A 34 0.15 -4.19 -4.97
C LEU A 34 0.49 -5.42 -4.17
N SER A 35 0.34 -5.32 -2.86
CA SER A 35 0.43 -6.47 -1.97
C SER A 35 -0.89 -7.25 -1.99
N ALA A 36 -0.81 -8.57 -1.83
CA ALA A 36 -1.99 -9.39 -1.60
C ALA A 36 -2.78 -8.90 -0.39
N ILE A 37 -2.13 -8.24 0.56
CA ILE A 37 -2.80 -7.63 1.71
C ILE A 37 -3.75 -6.53 1.25
N THR A 38 -3.32 -5.71 0.30
CA THR A 38 -4.18 -4.67 -0.28
C THR A 38 -5.39 -5.32 -0.96
N LEU A 39 -5.18 -6.42 -1.68
CA LEU A 39 -6.31 -7.11 -2.30
C LEU A 39 -7.31 -7.59 -1.24
N ALA A 40 -6.82 -8.10 -0.11
CA ALA A 40 -7.68 -8.51 1.00
C ALA A 40 -8.51 -7.34 1.54
N GLU A 41 -7.87 -6.19 1.75
CA GLU A 41 -8.58 -5.01 2.22
C GLU A 41 -9.61 -4.53 1.22
N LEU A 42 -9.25 -4.47 -0.06
CA LEU A 42 -10.17 -4.03 -1.12
C LEU A 42 -11.36 -4.97 -1.24
N SER A 43 -11.11 -6.27 -1.10
CA SER A 43 -12.16 -7.29 -1.22
C SER A 43 -13.15 -7.22 -0.06
N LEU A 44 -12.69 -6.79 1.10
CA LEU A 44 -13.56 -6.60 2.25
C LEU A 44 -14.48 -5.39 2.07
N GLY A 45 -14.01 -4.35 1.39
CA GLY A 45 -14.73 -3.08 1.27
C GLY A 45 -16.19 -3.21 0.85
N PRO A 46 -16.51 -3.91 -0.25
CA PRO A 46 -17.90 -4.03 -0.69
C PRO A 46 -18.81 -4.72 0.32
N LEU A 47 -18.25 -5.58 1.16
CA LEU A 47 -19.02 -6.33 2.14
C LEU A 47 -19.38 -5.52 3.38
N LEU A 48 -18.77 -4.36 3.54
CA LEU A 48 -18.97 -3.51 4.72
C LEU A 48 -20.01 -2.42 4.52
N VAL A 49 -20.58 -2.30 3.33
CA VAL A 49 -21.54 -1.24 3.03
C VAL A 49 -22.79 -1.81 2.41
N ASP A 50 -23.93 -1.16 2.71
CA ASP A 50 -25.23 -1.57 2.17
C ASP A 50 -25.64 -0.75 0.95
N ASP A 51 -25.13 0.47 0.84
CA ASP A 51 -25.49 1.36 -0.27
C ASP A 51 -25.01 0.77 -1.60
N PRO A 52 -25.92 0.53 -2.58
CA PRO A 52 -25.53 -0.10 -3.84
C PRO A 52 -24.49 0.67 -4.64
N ALA A 53 -24.55 1.99 -4.63
CA ALA A 53 -23.60 2.81 -5.39
C ALA A 53 -22.20 2.75 -4.76
N GLU A 54 -22.14 2.79 -3.45
CA GLU A 54 -20.86 2.69 -2.75
C GLU A 54 -20.27 1.29 -2.90
N ARG A 55 -21.11 0.27 -2.82
CA ARG A 55 -20.67 -1.10 -3.02
C ARG A 55 -20.08 -1.29 -4.41
N ALA A 56 -20.74 -0.76 -5.42
CA ALA A 56 -20.26 -0.84 -6.80
C ALA A 56 -18.91 -0.15 -6.96
N ARG A 57 -18.73 1.01 -6.33
CA ARG A 57 -17.47 1.74 -6.37
C ARG A 57 -16.34 0.92 -5.76
N ARG A 58 -16.60 0.30 -4.63
CA ARG A 58 -15.59 -0.54 -3.95
C ARG A 58 -15.28 -1.80 -4.74
N GLN A 59 -16.26 -2.38 -5.42
CA GLN A 59 -16.03 -3.52 -6.29
C GLN A 59 -15.17 -3.13 -7.50
N GLN A 60 -15.31 -1.92 -7.98
CA GLN A 60 -14.49 -1.43 -9.07
C GLN A 60 -13.01 -1.38 -8.67
N HIS A 61 -12.71 -1.00 -7.42
CA HIS A 61 -11.33 -1.02 -6.93
C HIS A 61 -10.76 -2.43 -6.96
N VAL A 62 -11.55 -3.44 -6.60
CA VAL A 62 -11.12 -4.83 -6.66
C VAL A 62 -10.79 -5.24 -8.08
N GLN A 63 -11.64 -4.85 -9.03
CA GLN A 63 -11.44 -5.17 -10.44
C GLN A 63 -10.17 -4.51 -11.00
N LEU A 64 -9.95 -3.25 -10.64
CA LEU A 64 -8.74 -2.54 -11.07
C LEU A 64 -7.48 -3.18 -10.49
N ALA A 65 -7.55 -3.63 -9.24
CA ALA A 65 -6.42 -4.28 -8.61
C ALA A 65 -6.02 -5.57 -9.33
N ALA A 66 -6.99 -6.25 -9.94
CA ALA A 66 -6.70 -7.48 -10.67
C ALA A 66 -5.86 -7.26 -11.92
N GLU A 67 -5.77 -6.00 -12.39
CA GLU A 67 -4.99 -5.67 -13.58
C GLU A 67 -3.57 -5.22 -13.25
N VAL A 68 -3.23 -5.16 -11.98
CA VAL A 68 -1.93 -4.69 -11.49
C VAL A 68 -1.12 -5.89 -11.02
N GLU A 69 0.19 -5.80 -11.11
CA GLU A 69 1.06 -6.86 -10.60
C GLU A 69 0.80 -7.06 -9.11
N MET A 70 0.41 -8.27 -8.72
CA MET A 70 0.08 -8.60 -7.34
C MET A 70 1.19 -9.42 -6.72
N LEU A 71 1.73 -8.95 -5.59
CA LEU A 71 2.79 -9.64 -4.88
C LEU A 71 2.20 -10.44 -3.72
N PRO A 72 2.49 -11.74 -3.65
CA PRO A 72 1.99 -12.56 -2.56
C PRO A 72 2.65 -12.20 -1.24
N PHE A 73 1.94 -12.43 -0.15
CA PHE A 73 2.53 -12.31 1.17
C PHE A 73 3.11 -13.67 1.55
N ASP A 74 4.37 -13.88 1.19
CA ASP A 74 5.04 -15.16 1.36
C ASP A 74 5.89 -15.20 2.64
N ALA A 75 6.67 -16.26 2.79
CA ALA A 75 7.51 -16.44 3.99
C ALA A 75 8.53 -15.31 4.14
N ALA A 76 9.08 -14.82 3.04
CA ALA A 76 10.04 -13.71 3.11
C ALA A 76 9.37 -12.45 3.65
N CYS A 77 8.12 -12.20 3.22
CA CYS A 77 7.34 -11.08 3.74
C CYS A 77 7.06 -11.27 5.23
N ALA A 78 6.70 -12.48 5.63
CA ALA A 78 6.41 -12.78 7.03
C ALA A 78 7.63 -12.52 7.92
N GLN A 79 8.82 -12.87 7.44
CA GLN A 79 10.05 -12.63 8.20
C GLN A 79 10.33 -11.14 8.39
N MET A 80 9.98 -10.33 7.41
CA MET A 80 10.16 -8.89 7.51
C MET A 80 9.13 -8.23 8.43
N PHE A 81 8.00 -8.88 8.64
CA PHE A 81 6.93 -8.32 9.46
C PHE A 81 7.35 -8.15 10.93
N ALA A 82 8.08 -9.13 11.49
CA ALA A 82 8.38 -9.11 12.91
C ALA A 82 9.16 -7.86 13.36
N PRO A 83 10.27 -7.46 12.70
CA PRO A 83 10.95 -6.23 13.10
C PRO A 83 10.11 -4.97 12.91
N ILE A 84 9.24 -4.95 11.89
CA ILE A 84 8.35 -3.81 11.67
C ILE A 84 7.33 -3.72 12.81
N ALA A 85 6.69 -4.85 13.13
CA ALA A 85 5.70 -4.89 14.21
C ALA A 85 6.33 -4.53 15.55
N ALA A 86 7.56 -4.99 15.81
CA ALA A 86 8.28 -4.65 17.01
C ALA A 86 8.56 -3.16 17.10
N HIS A 87 8.96 -2.55 15.98
CA HIS A 87 9.19 -1.10 15.91
C HIS A 87 7.92 -0.33 16.21
N LEU A 88 6.81 -0.69 15.55
CA LEU A 88 5.53 0.00 15.77
C LEU A 88 5.02 -0.20 17.19
N HIS A 89 5.27 -1.37 17.78
CA HIS A 89 4.91 -1.62 19.18
C HIS A 89 5.69 -0.70 20.12
N ALA A 90 6.98 -0.53 19.88
CA ALA A 90 7.83 0.33 20.70
C ALA A 90 7.40 1.80 20.62
N GLU A 91 6.85 2.22 19.47
CA GLU A 91 6.37 3.58 19.28
C GLU A 91 5.05 3.84 20.02
N GLY A 92 4.43 2.82 20.59
CA GLY A 92 3.21 2.99 21.37
C GLY A 92 1.99 3.36 20.55
N GLY A 93 2.02 3.17 19.25
CA GLY A 93 0.94 3.59 18.37
C GLY A 93 -0.27 2.68 18.41
N LYS A 94 -1.26 3.02 17.58
CA LYS A 94 -2.51 2.25 17.44
C LYS A 94 -2.25 1.01 16.62
N ARG A 95 -1.72 -0.02 17.26
CA ARG A 95 -1.22 -1.21 16.57
C ARG A 95 -2.23 -1.91 15.68
N ARG A 96 -3.49 -2.00 16.10
CA ARG A 96 -4.50 -2.67 15.28
C ARG A 96 -4.75 -1.94 13.98
N ALA A 97 -4.81 -0.61 14.04
CA ALA A 97 -5.02 0.20 12.85
C ALA A 97 -3.85 0.12 11.90
N ARG A 98 -2.66 -0.23 12.42
CA ARG A 98 -1.44 -0.28 11.62
C ARG A 98 -1.04 -1.68 11.20
N ALA A 99 -1.81 -2.70 11.59
CA ALA A 99 -1.45 -4.08 11.26
C ALA A 99 -1.35 -4.31 9.76
N PHE A 100 -2.33 -3.83 9.00
CA PHE A 100 -2.29 -3.98 7.55
C PHE A 100 -1.16 -3.17 6.93
N ASP A 101 -0.89 -1.98 7.44
CA ASP A 101 0.22 -1.17 6.96
C ASP A 101 1.55 -1.88 7.20
N ALA A 102 1.71 -2.51 8.35
CA ALA A 102 2.92 -3.27 8.65
C ALA A 102 3.10 -4.44 7.69
N LEU A 103 2.02 -5.13 7.34
CA LEU A 103 2.07 -6.25 6.40
C LEU A 103 2.41 -5.76 4.98
N ILE A 104 1.89 -4.60 4.60
CA ILE A 104 2.20 -3.99 3.31
C ILE A 104 3.67 -3.56 3.26
N ALA A 105 4.15 -2.90 4.33
CA ALA A 105 5.55 -2.51 4.40
C ALA A 105 6.49 -3.72 4.33
N ALA A 106 6.10 -4.81 4.99
CA ALA A 106 6.87 -6.06 4.94
C ALA A 106 6.96 -6.60 3.51
N THR A 107 5.87 -6.48 2.76
CA THR A 107 5.85 -6.90 1.35
C THR A 107 6.84 -6.07 0.54
N ALA A 108 6.86 -4.76 0.75
CA ALA A 108 7.76 -3.87 0.03
C ALA A 108 9.23 -4.21 0.33
N ILE A 109 9.56 -4.36 1.60
CA ILE A 109 10.94 -4.64 2.02
C ILE A 109 11.40 -5.99 1.47
N ALA A 110 10.57 -7.02 1.60
CA ALA A 110 10.92 -8.36 1.16
C ALA A 110 11.19 -8.43 -0.35
N ASN A 111 10.52 -7.57 -1.12
CA ASN A 111 10.67 -7.54 -2.57
C ASN A 111 11.64 -6.46 -3.05
N GLY A 112 12.29 -5.75 -2.14
CA GLY A 112 13.24 -4.70 -2.52
C GLY A 112 12.61 -3.54 -3.26
N LEU A 113 11.35 -3.23 -2.97
CA LEU A 113 10.61 -2.18 -3.66
C LEU A 113 10.38 -0.97 -2.77
N PRO A 114 10.38 0.23 -3.35
CA PRO A 114 9.92 1.39 -2.59
C PRO A 114 8.42 1.32 -2.35
N LEU A 115 7.99 1.88 -1.23
CA LEU A 115 6.58 2.02 -0.90
C LEU A 115 6.15 3.46 -1.14
N TYR A 116 5.19 3.65 -2.02
CA TYR A 116 4.63 4.96 -2.34
C TYR A 116 3.35 5.15 -1.55
N THR A 117 3.26 6.22 -0.78
CA THR A 117 2.12 6.45 0.09
C THR A 117 1.78 7.92 0.25
N GLY A 118 0.49 8.22 0.27
CA GLY A 118 -0.03 9.53 0.62
C GLY A 118 -0.09 9.75 2.12
N ASN A 119 0.19 8.71 2.92
CA ASN A 119 0.14 8.76 4.38
C ASN A 119 1.50 8.39 4.97
N SER A 120 2.54 9.13 4.58
CA SER A 120 3.91 8.79 4.96
C SER A 120 4.11 8.71 6.47
N GLU A 121 3.33 9.48 7.25
CA GLU A 121 3.43 9.44 8.71
C GLU A 121 3.20 8.05 9.29
N ASP A 122 2.33 7.26 8.65
CA ASP A 122 1.99 5.93 9.15
C ASP A 122 3.14 4.94 8.99
N PHE A 123 4.14 5.29 8.17
CA PHE A 123 5.24 4.39 7.82
C PHE A 123 6.61 4.93 8.24
N GLU A 124 6.65 6.11 8.86
CA GLU A 124 7.92 6.73 9.23
C GLU A 124 8.70 5.90 10.22
N GLY A 125 10.00 5.87 10.01
CA GLY A 125 10.91 5.21 10.94
C GLY A 125 10.96 3.69 10.84
N ILE A 126 10.20 3.09 9.92
CA ILE A 126 10.26 1.64 9.75
C ILE A 126 11.62 1.25 9.17
N PRO A 127 12.40 0.41 9.89
CA PRO A 127 13.74 0.04 9.44
C PRO A 127 13.73 -0.65 8.08
N GLY A 128 14.59 -0.20 7.18
CA GLY A 128 14.75 -0.84 5.87
C GLY A 128 13.72 -0.47 4.83
N LEU A 129 12.75 0.36 5.16
CA LEU A 129 11.71 0.75 4.21
C LEU A 129 12.15 1.96 3.39
N ASP A 130 12.10 1.83 2.06
CA ASP A 130 12.31 2.93 1.13
C ASP A 130 10.95 3.61 0.92
N LEU A 131 10.71 4.66 1.69
CA LEU A 131 9.41 5.33 1.72
C LEU A 131 9.40 6.52 0.76
N ARG A 132 8.42 6.55 -0.14
CA ARG A 132 8.24 7.59 -1.14
C ARG A 132 6.91 8.31 -0.92
N PRO A 133 6.90 9.52 -0.35
CA PRO A 133 5.65 10.26 -0.16
C PRO A 133 5.01 10.63 -1.50
N VAL A 134 3.68 10.55 -1.56
CA VAL A 134 2.89 10.90 -2.73
C VAL A 134 1.94 12.03 -2.34
N PRO A 135 1.95 13.16 -3.07
CA PRO A 135 1.02 14.24 -2.77
C PRO A 135 -0.38 13.85 -3.25
N VAL A 136 -1.26 13.61 -2.29
CA VAL A 136 -2.67 13.31 -2.56
C VAL A 136 -3.47 14.48 -2.03
N PRO A 137 -4.35 15.09 -2.85
CA PRO A 137 -5.15 16.21 -2.38
C PRO A 137 -6.02 15.81 -1.19
N ALA A 138 -6.19 16.73 -0.26
CA ALA A 138 -7.11 16.52 0.84
C ALA A 138 -8.52 16.32 0.29
N ALA A 139 -9.24 15.41 0.90
CA ALA A 139 -10.60 15.08 0.46
C ALA A 139 -11.56 16.25 0.68
#